data_3f08659cfbe0eb76a85e24e2453c239a
#
_entry.id   3f08659cfbe0eb76a85e24e2453c239a
#
_cell.length_a   1.000
_cell.length_b   1.000
_cell.length_c   1.000
_cell.angle_alpha   90.00
_cell.angle_beta   90.00
_cell.angle_gamma   90.00
#
_symmetry.space_group_name_H-M   'P 1'
#
loop_
_entity.id
_entity.type
_entity.pdbx_description
1 polymer ?
#
loop_
_entity_poly.entity_id
_entity_poly.type
_entity_poly.pdbx_seq_one_letter_code
_entity_poly.pdbx_strand_id
1 'polypeptide(L)'
;MKIKVNELEAGDIIAVAGIDNINIGDSISDNENPKPLPRIEIDAPTVSMLFYVNSGPFAGKEGKYLTTRHIEERLQKEILSNVSLQVQKTNRTDVFEVRGRGELQMAVLIETMRREGYEFMVSKPKVITIEKEGKIHEPMEKVFLDIPEDKVGAITEKLSSRKGRMINLQNHGHGRVNLEFSIPSRGLIGFRSQFMTDTQGAGIMNKLFDGYAPWFGKIPQRNSGALVADRNGKVTTYACIGMADRGDLFVSVGEEVYSGMVIGERNRQGDLALNITREKKLTNMRASGSDNTVSLRPPKKFSLDQYIEFISEDELVEVTPSNIRIRKMEPTTIPGRLGNELLSSSSILSCQRRNSSSSVDVSALSLNWSTSSAENSPSSSNNCSSSSSTSPSPSAS
;
A
#
# COMPACT_ATOMS: atom_id res chain seq x y z
N MET A 1 25.79 15.88 -28.63
CA MET A 1 25.73 17.33 -28.96
C MET A 1 24.33 17.58 -29.51
N LYS A 2 23.57 18.56 -29.03
CA LYS A 2 22.25 18.90 -29.60
C LYS A 2 22.47 19.91 -30.70
N ILE A 3 22.07 19.61 -31.94
CA ILE A 3 22.19 20.45 -33.10
C ILE A 3 20.78 20.88 -33.51
N LYS A 4 20.59 22.18 -33.78
CA LYS A 4 19.34 22.67 -34.35
C LYS A 4 19.29 22.31 -35.83
N VAL A 5 18.21 21.69 -36.26
CA VAL A 5 17.92 21.30 -37.63
C VAL A 5 16.63 21.99 -38.10
N ASN A 6 16.57 22.36 -39.35
CA ASN A 6 15.40 23.02 -39.95
C ASN A 6 14.59 22.08 -40.82
N GLU A 7 15.16 20.96 -41.25
CA GLU A 7 14.57 19.96 -42.12
C GLU A 7 14.85 18.57 -41.55
N LEU A 8 13.90 17.65 -41.72
CA LEU A 8 13.94 16.29 -41.20
C LEU A 8 13.47 15.32 -42.27
N GLU A 9 14.09 14.15 -42.31
CA GLU A 9 13.67 13.06 -43.19
C GLU A 9 12.91 11.99 -42.41
N ALA A 10 12.13 11.16 -43.10
CA ALA A 10 11.41 10.05 -42.52
C ALA A 10 12.36 9.03 -41.91
N GLY A 11 12.21 8.77 -40.61
CA GLY A 11 13.08 7.87 -39.82
C GLY A 11 13.99 8.60 -38.85
N ASP A 12 14.06 9.93 -38.87
CA ASP A 12 14.87 10.70 -37.93
C ASP A 12 14.21 10.77 -36.52
N ILE A 13 15.06 10.72 -35.50
CA ILE A 13 14.67 10.90 -34.09
C ILE A 13 15.05 12.31 -33.65
N ILE A 14 14.05 13.08 -33.25
CA ILE A 14 14.23 14.52 -32.93
C ILE A 14 13.71 14.84 -31.52
N ALA A 15 14.20 15.96 -30.99
CA ALA A 15 13.63 16.57 -29.79
C ALA A 15 12.90 17.86 -30.19
N VAL A 16 11.59 17.94 -29.95
CA VAL A 16 10.75 19.10 -30.20
C VAL A 16 10.52 19.85 -28.89
N ALA A 17 10.54 21.17 -28.91
CA ALA A 17 10.25 22.03 -27.77
C ALA A 17 9.24 23.11 -28.17
N GLY A 18 8.44 23.58 -27.20
CA GLY A 18 7.45 24.64 -27.40
C GLY A 18 6.04 24.13 -27.72
N ILE A 19 5.77 22.86 -27.53
CA ILE A 19 4.42 22.29 -27.63
C ILE A 19 3.90 22.05 -26.23
N ASP A 20 2.80 22.67 -25.87
CA ASP A 20 2.12 22.49 -24.60
C ASP A 20 1.19 21.27 -24.65
N ASN A 21 1.02 20.58 -23.51
CA ASN A 21 0.07 19.48 -23.31
C ASN A 21 0.24 18.26 -24.24
N ILE A 22 1.47 17.94 -24.62
CA ILE A 22 1.76 16.72 -25.38
C ILE A 22 1.99 15.52 -24.46
N ASN A 23 1.40 14.38 -24.80
CA ASN A 23 1.59 13.12 -24.09
C ASN A 23 2.34 12.10 -24.96
N ILE A 24 2.92 11.09 -24.31
CA ILE A 24 3.54 9.97 -25.02
C ILE A 24 2.47 9.23 -25.83
N GLY A 25 2.75 8.99 -27.11
CA GLY A 25 1.82 8.35 -28.06
C GLY A 25 0.95 9.32 -28.83
N ASP A 26 1.05 10.64 -28.59
CA ASP A 26 0.41 11.64 -29.40
C ASP A 26 1.17 11.84 -30.72
N SER A 27 0.43 11.97 -31.82
CA SER A 27 1.00 12.24 -33.15
C SER A 27 1.10 13.74 -33.39
N ILE A 28 2.24 14.17 -33.89
CA ILE A 28 2.42 15.53 -34.40
C ILE A 28 2.29 15.46 -35.91
N SER A 29 1.38 16.21 -36.49
CA SER A 29 1.13 16.24 -37.93
C SER A 29 0.97 17.67 -38.45
N ASP A 30 1.05 17.82 -39.75
CA ASP A 30 0.76 19.08 -40.40
C ASP A 30 -0.69 19.55 -40.18
N ASN A 31 -0.87 20.84 -40.03
CA ASN A 31 -2.19 21.45 -39.80
C ASN A 31 -3.07 21.42 -41.06
N GLU A 32 -2.49 21.43 -42.25
CA GLU A 32 -3.22 21.43 -43.52
C GLU A 32 -3.68 20.05 -43.94
N ASN A 33 -2.88 18.99 -43.63
CA ASN A 33 -3.17 17.59 -43.95
C ASN A 33 -2.92 16.67 -42.73
N PRO A 34 -3.74 16.72 -41.69
CA PRO A 34 -3.52 15.91 -40.49
C PRO A 34 -3.66 14.42 -40.80
N LYS A 35 -2.58 13.68 -40.66
CA LYS A 35 -2.52 12.21 -40.78
C LYS A 35 -2.01 11.60 -39.46
N PRO A 36 -2.81 11.60 -38.37
CA PRO A 36 -2.38 11.04 -37.12
C PRO A 36 -2.23 9.51 -37.24
N LEU A 37 -1.16 8.98 -36.67
CA LEU A 37 -1.01 7.54 -36.49
C LEU A 37 -1.97 7.06 -35.37
N PRO A 38 -2.46 5.80 -35.45
CA PRO A 38 -3.25 5.23 -34.37
C PRO A 38 -2.46 5.24 -33.08
N ARG A 39 -3.09 5.68 -31.98
CA ARG A 39 -2.46 5.70 -30.66
C ARG A 39 -2.20 4.29 -30.19
N ILE A 40 -1.00 4.04 -29.64
CA ILE A 40 -0.69 2.75 -29.04
C ILE A 40 -1.47 2.61 -27.76
N GLU A 41 -2.35 1.61 -27.69
CA GLU A 41 -3.11 1.28 -26.50
C GLU A 41 -2.18 0.69 -25.44
N ILE A 42 -2.24 1.23 -24.23
CA ILE A 42 -1.46 0.78 -23.10
C ILE A 42 -2.43 0.12 -22.12
N ASP A 43 -2.10 -1.09 -21.65
CA ASP A 43 -2.94 -1.80 -20.68
C ASP A 43 -3.21 -0.94 -19.45
N ALA A 44 -4.44 -1.04 -18.94
CA ALA A 44 -4.85 -0.35 -17.74
C ALA A 44 -4.01 -0.76 -16.52
N PRO A 45 -3.80 0.14 -15.56
CA PRO A 45 -3.10 -0.19 -14.33
C PRO A 45 -3.88 -1.24 -13.52
N THR A 46 -3.19 -2.23 -12.99
CA THR A 46 -3.79 -3.35 -12.23
C THR A 46 -3.57 -3.24 -10.73
N VAL A 47 -2.61 -2.43 -10.28
CA VAL A 47 -2.24 -2.27 -8.87
C VAL A 47 -2.28 -0.81 -8.49
N SER A 48 -2.84 -0.49 -7.32
CA SER A 48 -2.80 0.83 -6.70
C SER A 48 -2.07 0.79 -5.36
N MET A 49 -1.41 1.89 -5.00
CA MET A 49 -0.73 2.10 -3.73
C MET A 49 -0.95 3.54 -3.26
N LEU A 50 -1.15 3.72 -1.96
CA LEU A 50 -1.32 5.04 -1.38
C LEU A 50 0.03 5.58 -0.91
N PHE A 51 0.34 6.81 -1.31
CA PHE A 51 1.51 7.57 -0.91
C PHE A 51 1.06 8.66 0.08
N TYR A 52 1.64 8.66 1.26
CA TYR A 52 1.34 9.58 2.34
C TYR A 52 2.52 10.50 2.61
N VAL A 53 2.25 11.71 3.00
CA VAL A 53 3.29 12.56 3.60
C VAL A 53 3.76 11.91 4.91
N ASN A 54 5.07 11.91 5.16
CA ASN A 54 5.59 11.36 6.40
C ASN A 54 5.20 12.24 7.60
N SER A 55 4.36 11.69 8.47
CA SER A 55 3.93 12.28 9.74
C SER A 55 4.50 11.55 10.96
N GLY A 56 5.54 10.72 10.75
CA GLY A 56 6.18 9.95 11.79
C GLY A 56 6.98 10.81 12.78
N PRO A 57 7.34 10.27 13.95
CA PRO A 57 8.16 10.98 14.95
C PRO A 57 9.57 11.34 14.46
N PHE A 58 10.05 10.70 13.40
CA PHE A 58 11.35 10.99 12.79
C PHE A 58 11.25 11.78 11.49
N ALA A 59 10.05 12.27 11.14
CA ALA A 59 9.83 13.06 9.95
C ALA A 59 10.74 14.30 9.91
N GLY A 60 11.36 14.55 8.74
CA GLY A 60 12.25 15.69 8.49
C GLY A 60 13.67 15.56 9.06
N LYS A 61 14.03 14.42 9.66
CA LYS A 61 15.41 14.20 10.14
C LYS A 61 16.37 13.82 9.01
N GLU A 62 15.91 13.14 7.99
CA GLU A 62 16.76 12.53 6.97
C GLU A 62 16.48 13.06 5.55
N GLY A 63 15.22 13.34 5.23
CA GLY A 63 14.79 13.78 3.90
C GLY A 63 14.78 15.29 3.71
N LYS A 64 15.05 15.74 2.47
CA LYS A 64 14.98 17.16 2.08
C LYS A 64 13.57 17.55 1.64
N TYR A 65 12.84 16.63 1.02
CA TYR A 65 11.54 16.85 0.39
C TYR A 65 10.46 16.05 1.12
N LEU A 66 9.74 16.74 2.01
CA LEU A 66 8.77 16.16 2.93
C LEU A 66 7.34 16.64 2.67
N THR A 67 7.16 17.79 2.04
CA THR A 67 5.85 18.43 1.92
C THR A 67 4.97 17.78 0.85
N THR A 68 3.65 17.90 1.01
CA THR A 68 2.64 17.45 0.03
C THR A 68 2.97 17.97 -1.37
N ARG A 69 3.34 19.26 -1.47
CA ARG A 69 3.68 19.90 -2.73
C ARG A 69 4.89 19.25 -3.41
N HIS A 70 5.96 18.96 -2.68
CA HIS A 70 7.13 18.29 -3.23
C HIS A 70 6.80 16.91 -3.79
N ILE A 71 6.01 16.13 -3.06
CA ILE A 71 5.58 14.80 -3.49
C ILE A 71 4.68 14.90 -4.73
N GLU A 72 3.72 15.84 -4.73
CA GLU A 72 2.84 16.06 -5.87
C GLU A 72 3.62 16.45 -7.14
N GLU A 73 4.49 17.46 -7.05
CA GLU A 73 5.31 17.91 -8.18
C GLU A 73 6.18 16.77 -8.75
N ARG A 74 6.73 15.94 -7.88
CA ARG A 74 7.54 14.78 -8.29
C ARG A 74 6.71 13.71 -8.98
N LEU A 75 5.54 13.38 -8.43
CA LEU A 75 4.64 12.40 -9.02
C LEU A 75 4.08 12.89 -10.37
N GLN A 76 3.75 14.17 -10.51
CA GLN A 76 3.33 14.75 -11.78
C GLN A 76 4.45 14.68 -12.84
N LYS A 77 5.69 14.95 -12.44
CA LYS A 77 6.85 14.80 -13.33
C LYS A 77 7.03 13.35 -13.79
N GLU A 78 6.76 12.37 -12.94
CA GLU A 78 6.84 10.96 -13.31
C GLU A 78 5.80 10.56 -14.36
N ILE A 79 4.57 11.06 -14.26
CA ILE A 79 3.50 10.80 -15.24
C ILE A 79 3.92 11.23 -16.65
N LEU A 80 4.64 12.33 -16.78
CA LEU A 80 5.11 12.83 -18.09
C LEU A 80 6.09 11.87 -18.77
N SER A 81 6.83 11.09 -18.00
CA SER A 81 7.82 10.13 -18.52
C SER A 81 7.33 8.69 -18.54
N ASN A 82 6.28 8.37 -17.76
CA ASN A 82 5.80 7.00 -17.55
C ASN A 82 4.30 6.90 -17.80
N VAL A 83 3.93 6.53 -19.03
CA VAL A 83 2.53 6.46 -19.49
C VAL A 83 1.69 5.43 -18.73
N SER A 84 2.33 4.38 -18.21
CA SER A 84 1.63 3.30 -17.49
C SER A 84 1.30 3.65 -16.04
N LEU A 85 1.74 4.83 -15.56
CA LEU A 85 1.52 5.29 -14.21
C LEU A 85 0.43 6.36 -14.20
N GLN A 86 -0.50 6.23 -13.27
CA GLN A 86 -1.56 7.21 -13.03
C GLN A 86 -1.51 7.67 -11.58
N VAL A 87 -1.68 8.96 -11.35
CA VAL A 87 -1.75 9.54 -10.00
C VAL A 87 -3.09 10.23 -9.83
N GLN A 88 -3.79 9.88 -8.76
CA GLN A 88 -5.06 10.49 -8.41
C GLN A 88 -4.97 11.09 -7.01
N LYS A 89 -5.55 12.28 -6.84
CA LYS A 89 -5.73 12.88 -5.52
C LYS A 89 -6.87 12.15 -4.81
N THR A 90 -6.66 11.82 -3.56
CA THR A 90 -7.71 11.26 -2.71
C THR A 90 -8.53 12.39 -2.04
N ASN A 91 -9.55 12.04 -1.27
CA ASN A 91 -10.31 13.02 -0.47
C ASN A 91 -9.44 13.69 0.63
N ARG A 92 -8.26 13.16 0.90
CA ARG A 92 -7.28 13.73 1.82
C ARG A 92 -6.19 14.45 1.05
N THR A 93 -5.82 15.63 1.50
CA THR A 93 -4.82 16.48 0.84
C THR A 93 -3.38 15.96 1.00
N ASP A 94 -3.15 15.08 1.98
CA ASP A 94 -1.84 14.50 2.31
C ASP A 94 -1.61 13.10 1.72
N VAL A 95 -2.55 12.60 0.88
CA VAL A 95 -2.52 11.24 0.34
C VAL A 95 -2.76 11.24 -1.16
N PHE A 96 -1.87 10.57 -1.89
CA PHE A 96 -1.97 10.35 -3.33
C PHE A 96 -2.17 8.86 -3.62
N GLU A 97 -3.13 8.54 -4.49
CA GLU A 97 -3.25 7.18 -5.01
C GLU A 97 -2.45 7.09 -6.30
N VAL A 98 -1.44 6.22 -6.28
CA VAL A 98 -0.58 5.92 -7.42
C VAL A 98 -0.99 4.56 -7.98
N ARG A 99 -1.33 4.50 -9.25
CA ARG A 99 -1.77 3.30 -9.96
C ARG A 99 -0.77 2.91 -11.01
N GLY A 100 -0.45 1.63 -11.11
CA GLY A 100 0.51 1.10 -12.07
C GLY A 100 0.24 -0.35 -12.43
N ARG A 101 1.10 -0.93 -13.26
CA ARG A 101 0.97 -2.29 -13.78
C ARG A 101 1.38 -3.38 -12.80
N GLY A 102 2.11 -3.05 -11.74
CA GLY A 102 2.57 -4.06 -10.80
C GLY A 102 3.43 -3.50 -9.67
N GLU A 103 3.74 -4.37 -8.70
CA GLU A 103 4.52 -4.02 -7.51
C GLU A 103 5.94 -3.53 -7.82
N LEU A 104 6.60 -4.14 -8.82
CA LEU A 104 7.97 -3.74 -9.19
C LEU A 104 8.03 -2.30 -9.69
N GLN A 105 7.05 -1.86 -10.49
CA GLN A 105 6.99 -0.47 -10.95
C GLN A 105 6.87 0.49 -9.77
N MET A 106 6.03 0.15 -8.78
CA MET A 106 5.87 0.94 -7.56
C MET A 106 7.18 0.96 -6.75
N ALA A 107 7.84 -0.19 -6.58
CA ALA A 107 9.10 -0.30 -5.85
C ALA A 107 10.22 0.52 -6.50
N VAL A 108 10.32 0.51 -7.84
CA VAL A 108 11.29 1.33 -8.59
C VAL A 108 11.01 2.82 -8.40
N LEU A 109 9.75 3.25 -8.47
CA LEU A 109 9.36 4.63 -8.21
C LEU A 109 9.75 5.07 -6.79
N ILE A 110 9.40 4.26 -5.79
CA ILE A 110 9.70 4.52 -4.38
C ILE A 110 11.20 4.64 -4.16
N GLU A 111 11.98 3.69 -4.70
CA GLU A 111 13.44 3.70 -4.56
C GLU A 111 14.09 4.90 -5.27
N THR A 112 13.57 5.29 -6.44
CA THR A 112 14.04 6.49 -7.16
C THR A 112 13.77 7.74 -6.35
N MET A 113 12.56 7.93 -5.83
CA MET A 113 12.22 9.06 -4.96
C MET A 113 13.06 9.07 -3.68
N ARG A 114 13.29 7.91 -3.07
CA ARG A 114 14.17 7.77 -1.89
C ARG A 114 15.58 8.29 -2.17
N ARG A 115 16.18 7.90 -3.31
CA ARG A 115 17.53 8.34 -3.73
C ARG A 115 17.58 9.82 -4.07
N GLU A 116 16.49 10.39 -4.55
CA GLU A 116 16.36 11.83 -4.81
C GLU A 116 16.25 12.66 -3.51
N GLY A 117 16.11 12.01 -2.33
CA GLY A 117 16.04 12.67 -1.03
C GLY A 117 14.62 12.97 -0.54
N TYR A 118 13.61 12.31 -1.11
CA TYR A 118 12.23 12.39 -0.63
C TYR A 118 12.01 11.52 0.61
N GLU A 119 11.10 11.98 1.46
CA GLU A 119 10.68 11.29 2.66
C GLU A 119 9.15 11.19 2.67
N PHE A 120 8.62 9.97 2.70
CA PHE A 120 7.18 9.71 2.58
C PHE A 120 6.84 8.33 3.15
N MET A 121 5.54 8.01 3.22
CA MET A 121 5.09 6.69 3.62
C MET A 121 4.25 6.05 2.53
N VAL A 122 4.28 4.72 2.44
CA VAL A 122 3.48 3.98 1.46
C VAL A 122 2.67 2.88 2.13
N SER A 123 1.47 2.64 1.59
CA SER A 123 0.60 1.54 2.02
C SER A 123 0.93 0.23 1.32
N LYS A 124 0.30 -0.84 1.77
CA LYS A 124 0.30 -2.11 1.03
C LYS A 124 -0.30 -1.93 -0.37
N PRO A 125 0.30 -2.49 -1.42
CA PRO A 125 -0.28 -2.49 -2.75
C PRO A 125 -1.60 -3.26 -2.77
N LYS A 126 -2.61 -2.69 -3.43
CA LYS A 126 -3.93 -3.29 -3.63
C LYS A 126 -4.21 -3.44 -5.11
N VAL A 127 -4.89 -4.50 -5.49
CA VAL A 127 -5.33 -4.66 -6.88
C VAL A 127 -6.55 -3.79 -7.16
N ILE A 128 -6.61 -3.25 -8.37
CA ILE A 128 -7.73 -2.45 -8.83
C ILE A 128 -8.81 -3.40 -9.32
N THR A 129 -9.94 -3.42 -8.63
CA THR A 129 -11.10 -4.22 -9.00
C THR A 129 -12.07 -3.40 -9.83
N ILE A 130 -12.81 -4.05 -10.72
CA ILE A 130 -13.88 -3.44 -11.50
C ILE A 130 -15.20 -4.13 -11.16
N GLU A 131 -16.29 -3.38 -11.21
CA GLU A 131 -17.63 -3.93 -11.06
C GLU A 131 -18.25 -4.16 -12.45
N LYS A 132 -18.60 -5.41 -12.75
CA LYS A 132 -19.33 -5.80 -13.96
C LYS A 132 -20.56 -6.60 -13.56
N GLU A 133 -21.72 -6.21 -14.06
CA GLU A 133 -22.97 -6.91 -13.80
C GLU A 133 -23.28 -7.10 -12.30
N GLY A 134 -22.95 -6.10 -11.46
CA GLY A 134 -23.16 -6.16 -10.01
C GLY A 134 -22.23 -7.16 -9.27
N LYS A 135 -21.19 -7.66 -9.93
CA LYS A 135 -20.16 -8.54 -9.33
C LYS A 135 -18.79 -7.89 -9.41
N ILE A 136 -18.04 -8.07 -8.34
CA ILE A 136 -16.63 -7.62 -8.28
C ILE A 136 -15.79 -8.54 -9.14
N HIS A 137 -15.04 -7.96 -10.07
CA HIS A 137 -14.04 -8.64 -10.89
C HIS A 137 -12.64 -8.17 -10.52
N GLU A 138 -11.70 -9.10 -10.51
CA GLU A 138 -10.29 -8.84 -10.23
C GLU A 138 -9.42 -9.12 -11.47
N PRO A 139 -8.28 -8.41 -11.60
CA PRO A 139 -7.37 -8.63 -12.72
C PRO A 139 -6.69 -10.00 -12.60
N MET A 140 -6.62 -10.69 -13.73
CA MET A 140 -5.95 -11.99 -13.87
C MET A 140 -4.65 -11.83 -14.63
N GLU A 141 -3.66 -12.62 -14.25
CA GLU A 141 -2.38 -12.69 -14.95
C GLU A 141 -2.08 -14.14 -15.35
N LYS A 142 -1.56 -14.29 -16.55
CA LYS A 142 -1.00 -15.51 -17.06
C LYS A 142 0.49 -15.50 -16.74
N VAL A 143 0.94 -16.50 -15.98
CA VAL A 143 2.32 -16.58 -15.47
C VAL A 143 3.01 -17.75 -16.16
N PHE A 144 4.15 -17.46 -16.75
CA PHE A 144 5.04 -18.43 -17.36
C PHE A 144 6.26 -18.60 -16.47
N LEU A 145 6.50 -19.82 -16.03
CA LEU A 145 7.60 -20.17 -15.14
C LEU A 145 8.50 -21.19 -15.83
N ASP A 146 9.79 -20.93 -15.86
CA ASP A 146 10.81 -21.90 -16.24
C ASP A 146 11.64 -22.21 -14.99
N ILE A 147 11.52 -23.44 -14.47
CA ILE A 147 12.06 -23.81 -13.16
C ILE A 147 12.75 -25.19 -13.22
N PRO A 148 13.69 -25.48 -12.30
CA PRO A 148 14.23 -26.82 -12.11
C PRO A 148 13.13 -27.82 -11.72
N GLU A 149 13.23 -29.05 -12.22
CA GLU A 149 12.24 -30.11 -12.03
C GLU A 149 12.00 -30.45 -10.55
N ASP A 150 13.05 -30.40 -9.73
CA ASP A 150 12.97 -30.66 -8.28
C ASP A 150 12.15 -29.61 -7.50
N LYS A 151 11.89 -28.43 -8.07
CA LYS A 151 11.14 -27.34 -7.46
C LYS A 151 9.68 -27.25 -7.88
N VAL A 152 9.25 -28.03 -8.87
CA VAL A 152 7.89 -28.01 -9.45
C VAL A 152 6.82 -28.18 -8.37
N GLY A 153 6.97 -29.15 -7.47
CA GLY A 153 5.99 -29.44 -6.42
C GLY A 153 5.79 -28.25 -5.47
N ALA A 154 6.89 -27.71 -4.94
CA ALA A 154 6.85 -26.59 -3.99
C ALA A 154 6.25 -25.30 -4.60
N ILE A 155 6.61 -25.00 -5.86
CA ILE A 155 6.09 -23.81 -6.56
C ILE A 155 4.61 -23.97 -6.88
N THR A 156 4.20 -25.17 -7.35
CA THR A 156 2.79 -25.47 -7.66
C THR A 156 1.90 -25.36 -6.42
N GLU A 157 2.33 -25.90 -5.29
CA GLU A 157 1.62 -25.78 -4.01
C GLU A 157 1.41 -24.32 -3.59
N LYS A 158 2.48 -23.53 -3.65
CA LYS A 158 2.44 -22.11 -3.29
C LYS A 158 1.55 -21.29 -4.20
N LEU A 159 1.59 -21.51 -5.52
CA LEU A 159 0.70 -20.82 -6.46
C LEU A 159 -0.76 -21.25 -6.28
N SER A 160 -1.00 -22.53 -6.06
CA SER A 160 -2.35 -23.06 -5.83
C SER A 160 -2.97 -22.48 -4.55
N SER A 161 -2.20 -22.36 -3.46
CA SER A 161 -2.65 -21.71 -2.22
C SER A 161 -3.02 -20.23 -2.44
N ARG A 162 -2.39 -19.57 -3.41
CA ARG A 162 -2.66 -18.18 -3.84
C ARG A 162 -3.74 -18.07 -4.94
N LYS A 163 -4.53 -19.15 -5.14
CA LYS A 163 -5.61 -19.24 -6.15
C LYS A 163 -5.13 -19.33 -7.60
N GLY A 164 -3.87 -19.69 -7.83
CA GLY A 164 -3.37 -20.01 -9.15
C GLY A 164 -3.90 -21.35 -9.65
N ARG A 165 -4.26 -21.40 -10.93
CA ARG A 165 -4.65 -22.60 -11.62
C ARG A 165 -3.58 -22.94 -12.66
N MET A 166 -3.05 -24.14 -12.60
CA MET A 166 -2.13 -24.63 -13.64
C MET A 166 -2.93 -24.83 -14.94
N ILE A 167 -2.43 -24.26 -16.03
CA ILE A 167 -2.99 -24.41 -17.39
C ILE A 167 -2.20 -25.49 -18.12
N ASN A 168 -0.86 -25.40 -18.07
CA ASN A 168 0.03 -26.26 -18.84
C ASN A 168 1.29 -26.59 -18.05
N LEU A 169 1.86 -27.78 -18.34
CA LEU A 169 3.16 -28.24 -17.84
C LEU A 169 3.89 -28.93 -18.98
N GLN A 170 5.08 -28.42 -19.29
CA GLN A 170 5.94 -29.00 -20.33
C GLN A 170 7.32 -29.32 -19.75
N ASN A 171 7.68 -30.61 -19.77
CA ASN A 171 9.01 -31.05 -19.39
C ASN A 171 9.88 -31.16 -20.65
N HIS A 172 10.99 -30.41 -20.67
CA HIS A 172 11.92 -30.39 -21.81
C HIS A 172 13.01 -31.48 -21.74
N GLY A 173 13.00 -32.34 -20.72
CA GLY A 173 13.93 -33.44 -20.57
C GLY A 173 15.37 -33.06 -20.20
N HIS A 174 15.64 -31.80 -19.91
CA HIS A 174 16.96 -31.29 -19.50
C HIS A 174 17.00 -30.83 -18.03
N GLY A 175 16.14 -31.43 -17.18
CA GLY A 175 16.02 -31.04 -15.75
C GLY A 175 15.31 -29.71 -15.50
N ARG A 176 14.67 -29.15 -16.54
CA ARG A 176 13.86 -27.93 -16.45
C ARG A 176 12.44 -28.17 -16.96
N VAL A 177 11.50 -27.48 -16.35
CA VAL A 177 10.07 -27.60 -16.64
C VAL A 177 9.47 -26.19 -16.82
N ASN A 178 8.70 -26.04 -17.89
CA ASN A 178 7.90 -24.86 -18.14
C ASN A 178 6.49 -25.09 -17.57
N LEU A 179 6.06 -24.15 -16.72
CA LEU A 179 4.72 -24.12 -16.14
C LEU A 179 3.98 -22.88 -16.60
N GLU A 180 2.70 -23.04 -16.87
CA GLU A 180 1.80 -21.96 -17.20
C GLU A 180 0.64 -21.94 -16.19
N PHE A 181 0.46 -20.78 -15.53
CA PHE A 181 -0.59 -20.58 -14.54
C PHE A 181 -1.47 -19.39 -14.89
N SER A 182 -2.77 -19.49 -14.62
CA SER A 182 -3.67 -18.34 -14.52
C SER A 182 -3.89 -18.04 -13.03
N ILE A 183 -3.61 -16.81 -12.61
CA ILE A 183 -3.63 -16.43 -11.20
C ILE A 183 -4.14 -14.98 -11.05
N PRO A 184 -4.93 -14.66 -10.01
CA PRO A 184 -5.26 -13.27 -9.70
C PRO A 184 -4.02 -12.43 -9.42
N SER A 185 -3.94 -11.21 -9.96
CA SER A 185 -2.77 -10.32 -9.75
C SER A 185 -2.40 -10.13 -8.28
N ARG A 186 -3.39 -10.11 -7.37
CA ARG A 186 -3.14 -10.04 -5.90
C ARG A 186 -2.43 -11.28 -5.35
N GLY A 187 -2.52 -12.43 -6.01
CA GLY A 187 -1.82 -13.66 -5.64
C GLY A 187 -0.33 -13.60 -5.96
N LEU A 188 0.08 -12.71 -6.87
CA LEU A 188 1.47 -12.51 -7.25
C LEU A 188 2.18 -11.44 -6.40
N ILE A 189 1.42 -10.61 -5.67
CA ILE A 189 2.02 -9.62 -4.77
C ILE A 189 2.86 -10.38 -3.73
N GLY A 190 4.17 -10.04 -3.71
CA GLY A 190 5.14 -10.66 -2.82
C GLY A 190 5.56 -12.09 -3.20
N PHE A 191 5.08 -12.65 -4.28
CA PHE A 191 5.48 -13.99 -4.72
C PHE A 191 6.89 -14.01 -5.32
N ARG A 192 7.34 -12.93 -5.94
CA ARG A 192 8.62 -12.87 -6.64
C ARG A 192 9.81 -13.16 -5.75
N SER A 193 9.89 -12.53 -4.58
CA SER A 193 10.98 -12.74 -3.61
C SER A 193 11.01 -14.19 -3.13
N GLN A 194 9.83 -14.74 -2.83
CA GLN A 194 9.67 -16.12 -2.39
C GLN A 194 10.06 -17.10 -3.49
N PHE A 195 9.63 -16.87 -4.73
CA PHE A 195 9.97 -17.66 -5.91
C PHE A 195 11.47 -17.69 -6.15
N MET A 196 12.16 -16.56 -6.10
CA MET A 196 13.61 -16.49 -6.26
C MET A 196 14.35 -17.26 -5.16
N THR A 197 13.86 -17.20 -3.91
CA THR A 197 14.42 -17.96 -2.80
C THR A 197 14.23 -19.47 -2.99
N ASP A 198 13.02 -19.91 -3.34
CA ASP A 198 12.68 -21.33 -3.51
C ASP A 198 13.44 -21.97 -4.67
N THR A 199 13.61 -21.21 -5.75
CA THR A 199 14.37 -21.66 -6.94
C THR A 199 15.87 -21.41 -6.83
N GLN A 200 16.35 -20.87 -5.69
CA GLN A 200 17.76 -20.50 -5.48
C GLN A 200 18.31 -19.59 -6.61
N GLY A 201 17.46 -18.72 -7.14
CA GLY A 201 17.78 -17.82 -8.24
C GLY A 201 17.77 -18.44 -9.64
N ALA A 202 17.53 -19.76 -9.77
CA ALA A 202 17.53 -20.45 -11.06
C ALA A 202 16.20 -20.37 -11.83
N GLY A 203 15.14 -19.87 -11.20
CA GLY A 203 13.81 -19.75 -11.82
C GLY A 203 13.65 -18.48 -12.64
N ILE A 204 12.95 -18.60 -13.77
CA ILE A 204 12.54 -17.46 -14.61
C ILE A 204 11.02 -17.33 -14.51
N MET A 205 10.53 -16.12 -14.26
CA MET A 205 9.11 -15.81 -14.14
C MET A 205 8.74 -14.63 -15.04
N ASN A 206 7.84 -14.87 -15.97
CA ASN A 206 7.22 -13.87 -16.83
C ASN A 206 5.72 -13.84 -16.57
N LYS A 207 5.10 -12.67 -16.67
CA LYS A 207 3.67 -12.49 -16.46
C LYS A 207 3.07 -11.59 -17.52
N LEU A 208 1.85 -11.92 -17.94
CA LEU A 208 1.06 -11.16 -18.89
C LEU A 208 -0.34 -10.93 -18.30
N PHE A 209 -0.90 -9.76 -18.55
CA PHE A 209 -2.28 -9.47 -18.18
C PHE A 209 -3.24 -10.30 -19.05
N ASP A 210 -4.21 -11.00 -18.41
CA ASP A 210 -5.15 -11.94 -19.08
C ASP A 210 -6.63 -11.50 -18.89
N GLY A 211 -6.85 -10.21 -18.57
CA GLY A 211 -8.19 -9.67 -18.41
C GLY A 211 -8.70 -9.69 -16.98
N TYR A 212 -10.02 -9.70 -16.81
CA TYR A 212 -10.68 -9.66 -15.50
C TYR A 212 -11.59 -10.88 -15.32
N ALA A 213 -11.56 -11.47 -14.13
CA ALA A 213 -12.40 -12.58 -13.74
C ALA A 213 -13.14 -12.27 -12.41
N PRO A 214 -14.27 -12.96 -12.13
CA PRO A 214 -14.96 -12.82 -10.86
C PRO A 214 -14.04 -13.10 -9.66
N TRP A 215 -14.27 -12.41 -8.57
CA TRP A 215 -13.47 -12.52 -7.34
C TRP A 215 -13.37 -13.97 -6.82
N PHE A 216 -12.15 -14.50 -6.70
CA PHE A 216 -11.85 -15.88 -6.28
C PHE A 216 -11.84 -16.09 -4.75
N GLY A 217 -12.35 -15.16 -3.96
CA GLY A 217 -12.37 -15.26 -2.50
C GLY A 217 -11.05 -14.81 -1.86
N LYS A 218 -10.93 -15.01 -0.55
CA LYS A 218 -9.75 -14.57 0.21
C LYS A 218 -8.51 -15.41 -0.14
N ILE A 219 -7.37 -14.74 -0.28
CA ILE A 219 -6.05 -15.38 -0.35
C ILE A 219 -5.42 -15.31 1.03
N PRO A 220 -4.75 -16.37 1.51
CA PRO A 220 -4.01 -16.33 2.77
C PRO A 220 -2.99 -15.19 2.74
N GLN A 221 -3.05 -14.33 3.75
CA GLN A 221 -2.05 -13.30 3.99
C GLN A 221 -1.02 -13.81 5.01
N ARG A 222 -0.10 -12.94 5.42
CA ARG A 222 0.85 -13.22 6.48
C ARG A 222 0.16 -13.81 7.72
N ASN A 223 0.58 -15.00 8.14
CA ASN A 223 0.06 -15.66 9.34
C ASN A 223 0.77 -15.20 10.62
N SER A 224 1.96 -14.64 10.50
CA SER A 224 2.73 -14.08 11.60
C SER A 224 2.24 -12.69 11.98
N GLY A 225 2.24 -12.36 13.28
CA GLY A 225 1.97 -11.01 13.76
C GLY A 225 3.18 -10.09 13.66
N ALA A 226 3.02 -8.85 14.06
CA ALA A 226 4.09 -7.87 14.21
C ALA A 226 4.51 -7.72 15.68
N LEU A 227 5.80 -7.50 15.92
CA LEU A 227 6.32 -6.99 17.19
C LEU A 227 6.34 -5.46 17.08
N VAL A 228 5.65 -4.75 17.96
CA VAL A 228 5.47 -3.30 17.89
C VAL A 228 6.06 -2.64 19.12
N ALA A 229 6.84 -1.58 18.93
CA ALA A 229 7.37 -0.81 20.05
C ALA A 229 6.25 -0.04 20.77
N ASP A 230 6.21 -0.14 22.10
CA ASP A 230 5.22 0.54 22.94
C ASP A 230 5.62 1.98 23.29
N ARG A 231 6.89 2.34 23.15
CA ARG A 231 7.45 3.65 23.54
C ARG A 231 8.66 4.07 22.70
N ASN A 232 9.03 5.34 22.86
CA ASN A 232 10.20 5.93 22.23
C ASN A 232 11.45 5.61 23.06
N GLY A 233 12.60 5.46 22.39
CA GLY A 233 13.90 5.29 23.03
C GLY A 233 14.88 4.53 22.15
N LYS A 234 16.00 4.09 22.74
CA LYS A 234 17.02 3.27 22.08
C LYS A 234 16.86 1.81 22.41
N VAL A 235 17.05 0.97 21.41
CA VAL A 235 17.02 -0.49 21.57
C VAL A 235 18.15 -0.97 22.49
N THR A 236 17.81 -1.73 23.53
CA THR A 236 18.80 -2.24 24.50
C THR A 236 19.10 -3.72 24.26
N THR A 237 20.33 -4.13 24.53
CA THR A 237 20.76 -5.54 24.46
C THR A 237 19.90 -6.43 25.35
N TYR A 238 19.58 -5.95 26.56
CA TYR A 238 18.77 -6.69 27.54
C TYR A 238 17.35 -6.99 27.02
N ALA A 239 16.72 -6.01 26.36
CA ALA A 239 15.42 -6.22 25.78
C ALA A 239 15.46 -7.17 24.57
N CYS A 240 16.48 -7.06 23.71
CA CYS A 240 16.65 -7.97 22.55
C CYS A 240 16.77 -9.43 23.00
N ILE A 241 17.54 -9.71 24.05
CA ILE A 241 17.67 -11.07 24.62
C ILE A 241 16.31 -11.60 25.04
N GLY A 242 15.53 -10.79 25.77
CA GLY A 242 14.20 -11.19 26.25
C GLY A 242 13.15 -11.34 25.14
N MET A 243 13.45 -10.89 23.92
CA MET A 243 12.53 -10.95 22.76
C MET A 243 12.90 -12.05 21.77
N ALA A 244 14.10 -12.64 21.85
CA ALA A 244 14.60 -13.63 20.89
C ALA A 244 13.69 -14.84 20.70
N ASP A 245 12.95 -15.24 21.72
CA ASP A 245 12.00 -16.36 21.67
C ASP A 245 10.62 -15.98 21.10
N ARG A 246 10.33 -14.68 20.95
CA ARG A 246 9.04 -14.17 20.51
C ARG A 246 8.95 -13.92 19.02
N GLY A 247 10.12 -13.74 18.37
CA GLY A 247 10.20 -13.49 16.93
C GLY A 247 11.55 -12.98 16.48
N ASP A 248 11.64 -12.66 15.20
CA ASP A 248 12.82 -12.11 14.57
C ASP A 248 12.75 -10.59 14.58
N LEU A 249 13.82 -9.93 15.03
CA LEU A 249 13.90 -8.47 15.09
C LEU A 249 14.43 -7.88 13.78
N PHE A 250 13.92 -6.70 13.41
CA PHE A 250 14.38 -5.90 12.26
C PHE A 250 15.36 -4.82 12.67
N VAL A 251 15.36 -4.45 13.96
CA VAL A 251 16.14 -3.35 14.53
C VAL A 251 17.40 -3.85 15.21
N SER A 252 18.45 -3.04 15.13
CA SER A 252 19.73 -3.30 15.77
C SER A 252 19.78 -2.71 17.18
N VAL A 253 20.69 -3.24 18.04
CA VAL A 253 20.97 -2.65 19.35
C VAL A 253 21.50 -1.23 19.17
N GLY A 254 20.99 -0.28 19.98
CA GLY A 254 21.36 1.14 19.93
C GLY A 254 20.57 1.96 18.91
N GLU A 255 19.77 1.33 18.05
CA GLU A 255 18.89 2.02 17.10
C GLU A 255 17.75 2.74 17.81
N GLU A 256 17.39 3.93 17.32
CA GLU A 256 16.25 4.69 17.85
C GLU A 256 14.93 4.12 17.32
N VAL A 257 13.98 3.93 18.23
CA VAL A 257 12.63 3.45 17.93
C VAL A 257 11.59 4.39 18.52
N TYR A 258 10.39 4.36 17.96
CA TYR A 258 9.26 5.13 18.46
C TYR A 258 8.01 4.26 18.65
N SER A 259 7.08 4.74 19.44
CA SER A 259 5.81 4.06 19.71
C SER A 259 5.00 3.85 18.43
N GLY A 260 4.59 2.61 18.15
CA GLY A 260 3.91 2.22 16.92
C GLY A 260 4.83 1.77 15.79
N MET A 261 6.16 1.85 15.95
CA MET A 261 7.12 1.28 15.00
C MET A 261 7.09 -0.25 15.09
N VAL A 262 7.03 -0.93 13.95
CA VAL A 262 7.15 -2.38 13.87
C VAL A 262 8.64 -2.73 13.91
N ILE A 263 9.04 -3.43 14.95
CA ILE A 263 10.45 -3.75 15.25
C ILE A 263 10.84 -5.19 14.95
N GLY A 264 9.87 -6.02 14.55
CA GLY A 264 10.13 -7.41 14.22
C GLY A 264 8.88 -8.19 13.79
N GLU A 265 9.12 -9.41 13.36
CA GLU A 265 8.10 -10.41 13.01
C GLU A 265 7.86 -11.33 14.20
N ARG A 266 6.60 -11.50 14.58
CA ARG A 266 6.22 -12.39 15.69
C ARG A 266 6.04 -13.82 15.20
N ASN A 267 6.47 -14.81 15.97
CA ASN A 267 6.30 -16.26 15.65
C ASN A 267 4.86 -16.77 15.78
N ARG A 268 3.93 -15.94 16.28
CA ARG A 268 2.51 -16.29 16.48
C ARG A 268 1.61 -15.28 15.77
N GLN A 269 0.38 -15.66 15.52
CA GLN A 269 -0.64 -14.77 15.00
C GLN A 269 -0.94 -13.61 15.96
N GLY A 270 -1.34 -12.47 15.38
CA GLY A 270 -1.67 -11.24 16.09
C GLY A 270 -0.45 -10.44 16.55
N ASP A 271 -0.62 -9.14 16.65
CA ASP A 271 0.45 -8.22 17.00
C ASP A 271 0.73 -8.21 18.49
N LEU A 272 1.94 -7.86 18.85
CA LEU A 272 2.38 -7.79 20.24
C LEU A 272 3.12 -6.48 20.49
N ALA A 273 2.54 -5.62 21.33
CA ALA A 273 3.24 -4.44 21.85
C ALA A 273 4.23 -4.84 22.94
N LEU A 274 5.43 -4.28 22.87
CA LEU A 274 6.47 -4.60 23.82
C LEU A 274 7.50 -3.46 23.98
N ASN A 275 8.15 -3.48 25.15
CA ASN A 275 9.17 -2.50 25.48
C ASN A 275 10.57 -3.01 25.06
N ILE A 276 11.05 -2.53 23.90
CA ILE A 276 12.38 -2.85 23.39
C ILE A 276 13.48 -1.94 23.97
N THR A 277 13.09 -0.88 24.70
CA THR A 277 14.02 0.08 25.30
C THR A 277 14.30 -0.21 26.77
N ARG A 278 13.83 -1.37 27.27
CA ARG A 278 13.97 -1.75 28.67
C ARG A 278 15.44 -2.04 29.01
N GLU A 279 15.97 -1.32 29.98
CA GLU A 279 17.32 -1.55 30.52
C GLU A 279 17.32 -2.63 31.61
N LYS A 280 18.46 -3.26 31.79
CA LYS A 280 18.71 -4.17 32.90
C LYS A 280 18.72 -3.35 34.21
N LYS A 281 17.85 -3.66 35.17
CA LYS A 281 17.94 -3.05 36.50
C LYS A 281 19.26 -3.45 37.15
N LEU A 282 19.94 -2.47 37.76
CA LEU A 282 21.12 -2.73 38.56
C LEU A 282 20.76 -3.74 39.65
N THR A 283 21.45 -4.88 39.67
CA THR A 283 21.33 -5.89 40.72
C THR A 283 22.55 -5.78 41.62
N ASN A 284 22.40 -6.23 42.88
CA ASN A 284 23.49 -6.23 43.88
C ASN A 284 24.78 -6.87 43.35
N MET A 285 25.94 -6.39 43.81
CA MET A 285 27.29 -6.73 43.35
C MET A 285 27.58 -8.23 43.24
N ARG A 286 26.91 -9.08 44.02
CA ARG A 286 27.12 -10.55 44.01
C ARG A 286 26.65 -11.24 42.71
N ALA A 287 25.80 -10.60 41.90
CA ALA A 287 25.28 -11.15 40.64
C ALA A 287 26.02 -10.63 39.39
N SER A 288 26.98 -9.72 39.55
CA SER A 288 27.71 -9.09 38.44
C SER A 288 28.79 -9.97 37.82
N GLY A 289 29.17 -11.08 38.48
CA GLY A 289 30.23 -11.99 38.02
C GLY A 289 29.79 -13.09 37.04
N SER A 290 28.51 -13.20 36.73
CA SER A 290 27.99 -14.18 35.79
C SER A 290 27.62 -13.49 34.47
N ASP A 291 28.62 -12.92 33.78
CA ASP A 291 28.51 -12.50 32.41
C ASP A 291 28.50 -13.72 31.47
N ASN A 292 27.36 -14.38 31.39
CA ASN A 292 27.12 -15.31 30.31
C ASN A 292 27.11 -14.50 29.00
N THR A 293 28.09 -14.77 28.14
CA THR A 293 28.13 -14.22 26.79
C THR A 293 26.89 -14.69 26.03
N VAL A 294 25.87 -13.83 25.91
CA VAL A 294 24.65 -14.16 25.18
C VAL A 294 24.86 -13.74 23.74
N SER A 295 24.84 -14.71 22.83
CA SER A 295 24.84 -14.46 21.41
C SER A 295 23.46 -13.96 20.97
N LEU A 296 23.39 -12.72 20.46
CA LEU A 296 22.18 -12.18 19.86
C LEU A 296 22.04 -12.66 18.41
N ARG A 297 20.83 -13.03 18.00
CA ARG A 297 20.56 -13.24 16.58
C ARG A 297 20.73 -11.91 15.83
N PRO A 298 21.38 -11.92 14.66
CA PRO A 298 21.49 -10.70 13.86
C PRO A 298 20.07 -10.23 13.44
N PRO A 299 19.83 -8.93 13.36
CA PRO A 299 18.55 -8.40 12.90
C PRO A 299 18.30 -8.78 11.45
N LYS A 300 17.06 -9.17 11.13
CA LYS A 300 16.62 -9.48 9.78
C LYS A 300 16.41 -8.16 9.02
N LYS A 301 17.32 -7.84 8.11
CA LYS A 301 17.19 -6.64 7.26
C LYS A 301 16.49 -7.00 5.96
N PHE A 302 15.43 -6.28 5.65
CA PHE A 302 14.67 -6.43 4.41
C PHE A 302 15.13 -5.43 3.34
N SER A 303 14.99 -5.82 2.08
CA SER A 303 14.96 -4.88 0.96
C SER A 303 13.62 -4.13 0.92
N LEU A 304 13.53 -3.04 0.15
CA LEU A 304 12.27 -2.30 0.00
C LEU A 304 11.12 -3.20 -0.46
N ASP A 305 11.37 -4.08 -1.45
CA ASP A 305 10.36 -5.01 -1.95
C ASP A 305 9.85 -5.95 -0.85
N GLN A 306 10.77 -6.48 -0.03
CA GLN A 306 10.43 -7.34 1.09
C GLN A 306 9.64 -6.60 2.18
N TYR A 307 9.92 -5.31 2.42
CA TYR A 307 9.12 -4.49 3.32
C TYR A 307 7.70 -4.30 2.79
N ILE A 308 7.55 -3.99 1.50
CA ILE A 308 6.24 -3.82 0.84
C ILE A 308 5.43 -5.13 0.85
N GLU A 309 6.10 -6.27 0.67
CA GLU A 309 5.49 -7.59 0.77
C GLU A 309 5.03 -7.92 2.20
N PHE A 310 5.86 -7.58 3.18
CA PHE A 310 5.64 -7.94 4.58
C PHE A 310 4.47 -7.21 5.22
N ILE A 311 4.24 -5.94 4.91
CA ILE A 311 3.24 -5.10 5.57
C ILE A 311 1.81 -5.65 5.45
N SER A 312 1.03 -5.47 6.52
CA SER A 312 -0.42 -5.71 6.56
C SER A 312 -1.22 -4.46 6.14
N GLU A 313 -2.55 -4.55 6.05
CA GLU A 313 -3.39 -3.42 5.61
C GLU A 313 -3.39 -2.24 6.58
N ASP A 314 -3.10 -2.50 7.85
CA ASP A 314 -3.01 -1.53 8.95
C ASP A 314 -1.59 -1.00 9.19
N GLU A 315 -0.65 -1.33 8.30
CA GLU A 315 0.76 -0.96 8.38
C GLU A 315 1.17 -0.08 7.20
N LEU A 316 2.15 0.78 7.43
CA LEU A 316 2.78 1.63 6.42
C LEU A 316 4.30 1.40 6.42
N VAL A 317 4.90 1.51 5.26
CA VAL A 317 6.37 1.60 5.12
C VAL A 317 6.75 3.07 5.12
N GLU A 318 7.52 3.49 6.09
CA GLU A 318 8.16 4.80 6.15
C GLU A 318 9.48 4.73 5.35
N VAL A 319 9.55 5.51 4.29
CA VAL A 319 10.68 5.56 3.36
C VAL A 319 11.42 6.87 3.56
N THR A 320 12.68 6.78 3.95
CA THR A 320 13.59 7.92 4.08
C THR A 320 14.87 7.66 3.30
N PRO A 321 15.67 8.66 2.96
CA PRO A 321 16.91 8.47 2.20
C PRO A 321 17.87 7.45 2.82
N SER A 322 17.98 7.44 4.16
CA SER A 322 18.93 6.60 4.89
C SER A 322 18.31 5.30 5.39
N ASN A 323 17.02 5.29 5.73
CA ASN A 323 16.37 4.17 6.40
C ASN A 323 15.00 3.83 5.80
N ILE A 324 14.61 2.56 5.96
CA ILE A 324 13.25 2.08 5.67
C ILE A 324 12.73 1.44 6.95
N ARG A 325 11.54 1.86 7.40
CA ARG A 325 10.92 1.40 8.64
C ARG A 325 9.47 1.01 8.38
N ILE A 326 8.93 0.14 9.20
CA ILE A 326 7.48 -0.16 9.19
C ILE A 326 6.85 0.46 10.43
N ARG A 327 5.65 1.00 10.28
CA ARG A 327 4.86 1.51 11.40
C ARG A 327 3.39 1.12 11.27
N LYS A 328 2.69 1.09 12.39
CA LYS A 328 1.23 1.03 12.38
C LYS A 328 0.64 2.35 11.90
N MET A 329 -0.44 2.27 11.10
CA MET A 329 -1.15 3.44 10.59
C MET A 329 -1.71 4.26 11.75
N GLU A 330 -2.33 3.58 12.73
CA GLU A 330 -2.82 4.17 13.97
C GLU A 330 -2.11 3.55 15.18
N PRO A 331 -1.39 4.34 16.00
CA PRO A 331 -0.72 3.82 17.20
C PRO A 331 -1.67 3.28 18.27
N THR A 332 -2.95 3.65 18.21
CA THR A 332 -4.01 3.21 19.14
C THR A 332 -4.52 1.79 18.89
N THR A 333 -4.26 1.23 17.72
CA THR A 333 -4.72 -0.13 17.35
C THR A 333 -3.88 -1.24 17.98
N ILE A 334 -2.91 -0.92 18.85
CA ILE A 334 -2.02 -1.89 19.48
C ILE A 334 -2.77 -2.59 20.61
N PRO A 335 -3.00 -3.93 20.55
CA PRO A 335 -3.61 -4.68 21.66
C PRO A 335 -2.81 -4.48 22.94
N GLY A 336 -3.44 -4.01 23.99
CA GLY A 336 -2.83 -3.74 25.30
C GLY A 336 -2.73 -2.26 25.70
N ARG A 337 -2.88 -1.32 24.78
CA ARG A 337 -2.85 0.12 25.09
C ARG A 337 -4.20 0.65 25.62
N LEU A 338 -5.31 0.05 25.19
CA LEU A 338 -6.67 0.39 25.65
C LEU A 338 -6.92 0.16 27.16
N GLY A 339 -6.13 -0.74 27.81
CA GLY A 339 -6.26 -1.00 29.24
C GLY A 339 -5.76 0.14 30.14
N ASN A 340 -4.74 0.89 29.71
CA ASN A 340 -4.11 1.92 30.54
C ASN A 340 -4.72 3.33 30.32
N GLU A 341 -5.27 3.65 29.15
CA GLU A 341 -5.92 4.93 28.89
C GLU A 341 -7.34 4.98 29.44
N LEU A 342 -8.08 3.86 29.42
CA LEU A 342 -9.39 3.76 30.07
C LEU A 342 -9.30 3.83 31.61
N LEU A 343 -8.20 3.35 32.20
CA LEU A 343 -7.95 3.48 33.65
C LEU A 343 -7.53 4.93 34.01
N SER A 344 -6.86 5.67 33.14
CA SER A 344 -6.52 7.07 33.39
C SER A 344 -7.71 8.00 33.17
N SER A 345 -8.57 7.72 32.19
CA SER A 345 -9.81 8.51 31.99
C SER A 345 -10.90 8.19 33.02
N SER A 346 -10.97 6.97 33.54
CA SER A 346 -11.87 6.63 34.65
C SER A 346 -11.42 7.24 35.98
N SER A 347 -10.11 7.43 36.18
CA SER A 347 -9.59 8.13 37.39
C SER A 347 -9.83 9.65 37.35
N ILE A 348 -9.88 10.27 36.17
CA ILE A 348 -10.23 11.67 36.01
C ILE A 348 -11.74 11.90 36.25
N LEU A 349 -12.59 11.00 35.76
CA LEU A 349 -14.03 11.07 36.02
C LEU A 349 -14.40 10.78 37.48
N SER A 350 -13.62 9.95 38.18
CA SER A 350 -13.83 9.70 39.62
C SER A 350 -13.32 10.84 40.53
N CYS A 351 -12.36 11.67 40.04
CA CYS A 351 -11.89 12.83 40.73
C CYS A 351 -12.86 14.04 40.58
N GLN A 352 -13.56 14.14 39.46
CA GLN A 352 -14.60 15.17 39.26
C GLN A 352 -15.90 14.88 39.99
N ARG A 353 -16.20 13.63 40.31
CA ARG A 353 -17.41 13.27 41.13
C ARG A 353 -17.24 13.46 42.62
N ARG A 354 -16.04 13.75 43.14
CA ARG A 354 -15.83 14.00 44.59
C ARG A 354 -15.85 15.47 45.01
N ASN A 355 -15.98 16.42 44.08
CA ASN A 355 -16.00 17.85 44.38
C ASN A 355 -17.33 18.55 44.09
N SER A 356 -18.43 17.80 43.87
CA SER A 356 -19.77 18.39 43.73
C SER A 356 -20.79 17.73 44.67
N SER A 357 -20.52 17.81 45.98
CA SER A 357 -21.54 17.64 47.02
C SER A 357 -21.67 18.95 47.80
N SER A 358 -22.29 19.90 47.16
CA SER A 358 -22.95 21.02 47.85
C SER A 358 -24.28 21.25 47.15
N SER A 359 -25.31 21.03 47.96
CA SER A 359 -26.73 21.20 47.71
C SER A 359 -27.09 22.47 46.95
N VAL A 360 -27.87 22.32 45.86
CA VAL A 360 -28.79 23.34 45.38
C VAL A 360 -30.11 22.69 45.01
N ASP A 361 -31.19 23.12 45.66
CA ASP A 361 -32.57 22.76 45.43
C ASP A 361 -33.02 22.89 43.97
N VAL A 362 -33.68 21.85 43.46
CA VAL A 362 -34.43 21.93 42.23
C VAL A 362 -35.91 22.00 42.55
N SER A 363 -36.42 23.21 42.54
CA SER A 363 -37.86 23.44 42.41
C SER A 363 -38.09 24.41 41.25
N ALA A 364 -38.98 23.99 40.38
CA ALA A 364 -39.72 24.72 39.34
C ALA A 364 -38.93 25.19 38.09
N LEU A 365 -39.26 24.55 37.01
CA LEU A 365 -39.76 25.23 35.80
C LEU A 365 -40.28 24.17 34.78
N SER A 366 -41.58 23.99 34.85
CA SER A 366 -42.44 23.47 33.81
C SER A 366 -42.59 24.50 32.69
N LEU A 367 -42.28 24.17 31.44
CA LEU A 367 -42.74 24.94 30.29
C LEU A 367 -43.08 24.04 29.12
N ASN A 368 -44.36 23.90 28.96
CA ASN A 368 -45.24 23.73 27.80
C ASN A 368 -44.59 23.62 26.43
N TRP A 369 -44.89 22.53 25.79
CA TRP A 369 -44.89 22.37 24.37
C TRP A 369 -46.33 22.51 23.87
N SER A 370 -46.64 23.63 23.24
CA SER A 370 -47.89 23.83 22.50
C SER A 370 -47.66 23.68 21.00
N THR A 371 -48.37 22.76 20.48
CA THR A 371 -48.73 22.57 19.07
C THR A 371 -49.37 23.81 18.47
N SER A 372 -49.02 24.21 17.24
CA SER A 372 -49.89 24.98 16.37
C SER A 372 -49.80 24.48 14.93
N SER A 373 -50.89 23.83 14.53
CA SER A 373 -51.31 23.58 13.16
C SER A 373 -51.91 24.87 12.56
N ALA A 374 -51.65 25.12 11.28
CA ALA A 374 -52.51 25.88 10.38
C ALA A 374 -51.92 25.71 8.97
N GLU A 375 -52.50 24.88 8.15
CA GLU A 375 -53.46 25.15 7.04
C GLU A 375 -53.20 26.45 6.29
N ASN A 376 -52.86 26.30 4.98
CA ASN A 376 -53.58 26.91 3.87
C ASN A 376 -53.00 26.51 2.50
N SER A 377 -53.80 25.76 1.77
CA SER A 377 -53.88 25.81 0.29
C SER A 377 -54.92 26.87 -0.08
N PRO A 378 -54.99 27.47 -1.30
CA PRO A 378 -55.48 26.69 -2.45
C PRO A 378 -54.98 27.13 -3.87
N SER A 379 -55.21 26.21 -4.80
CA SER A 379 -55.75 26.29 -6.18
C SER A 379 -55.14 27.23 -7.21
N SER A 380 -54.84 26.74 -8.37
CA SER A 380 -55.67 26.63 -9.60
C SER A 380 -54.75 26.34 -10.79
N SER A 381 -54.95 25.30 -11.48
CA SER A 381 -55.77 25.05 -12.67
C SER A 381 -55.11 25.40 -14.01
N ASN A 382 -55.24 24.42 -14.87
CA ASN A 382 -55.45 24.41 -16.33
C ASN A 382 -54.24 24.09 -17.21
N ASN A 383 -54.34 22.98 -17.77
CA ASN A 383 -54.95 22.54 -19.04
C ASN A 383 -53.99 22.27 -20.18
N CYS A 384 -54.09 21.05 -20.64
CA CYS A 384 -54.40 20.55 -22.00
C CYS A 384 -53.37 20.74 -23.12
N SER A 385 -52.90 19.70 -23.72
CA SER A 385 -53.41 18.98 -24.89
C SER A 385 -52.23 18.20 -25.54
N SER A 386 -52.28 16.92 -25.59
CA SER A 386 -52.60 15.99 -26.70
C SER A 386 -52.02 16.33 -28.08
N SER A 387 -51.19 15.38 -28.60
CA SER A 387 -51.24 14.73 -29.91
C SER A 387 -49.97 13.95 -30.17
N SER A 388 -49.95 12.62 -30.11
CA SER A 388 -50.20 11.65 -31.20
C SER A 388 -49.38 11.90 -32.45
N SER A 389 -48.44 11.01 -32.77
CA SER A 389 -48.48 10.09 -33.90
C SER A 389 -47.11 9.63 -34.41
N THR A 390 -46.99 8.33 -34.44
CA THR A 390 -46.55 7.44 -35.53
C THR A 390 -45.07 7.44 -35.97
N SER A 391 -44.50 6.26 -35.75
CA SER A 391 -43.41 5.65 -36.54
C SER A 391 -43.83 5.37 -37.99
N PRO A 392 -42.87 5.18 -38.92
CA PRO A 392 -42.40 3.84 -39.20
C PRO A 392 -40.94 3.76 -39.68
N SER A 393 -40.31 2.60 -39.44
CA SER A 393 -39.23 2.04 -40.27
C SER A 393 -39.80 1.53 -41.62
N PRO A 394 -38.97 1.37 -42.69
CA PRO A 394 -38.27 0.14 -42.91
C PRO A 394 -36.93 0.17 -43.72
N SER A 395 -36.14 -0.92 -43.54
CA SER A 395 -35.45 -1.79 -44.52
C SER A 395 -34.39 -1.26 -45.50
N ALA A 396 -33.21 -1.88 -45.39
CA ALA A 396 -32.44 -2.61 -46.39
C ALA A 396 -31.85 -1.88 -47.62
N SER A 397 -30.55 -1.81 -47.61
CA SER A 397 -29.69 -2.45 -48.62
C SER A 397 -28.28 -2.55 -48.08
#